data_c4201f6e5be2e53f419b3a6ca622dbde
#
_entry.id   c4201f6e5be2e53f419b3a6ca622dbde
#
_cell.length_a   1.000
_cell.length_b   1.000
_cell.length_c   1.000
_cell.angle_alpha   90.00
_cell.angle_beta   90.00
_cell.angle_gamma   90.00
#
_symmetry.space_group_name_H-M   'P 1'
#
loop_
_entity.id
_entity.type
_entity.pdbx_description
1 polymer ?
#
loop_
_entity_poly.entity_id
_entity_poly.type
_entity_poly.pdbx_seq_one_letter_code
_entity_poly.pdbx_strand_id
1 'polypeptide(L)'
;NITTKKEKIKMSTDYYKDEIKKLTDKDIYKMIVEDYDNDGEKEAFILANKEEEKENKFELWFLSGKNSQKLSDEFVATEDTTIELFIKNKNYIIFNVAQLRQNDSMYTEIYKVKENKAVKVFEQNKINLFLENEELYAYDYSYSVLQPEFNEWMSLSQQKYHIKWNGKKEMCQDYDVKTLSEEKFSKISKADDVKNLIKKQIKKRYGKKTTNIEYKYFEREDKSVDINIIVTTKDGSKYKHYVSTSVINNTLGTNIIMSEGNKEKYLFKSLNELTN
;
A
#
# COMPACT_ATOMS: atom_id res chain seq x y z
N ASN A 1 -52.48 -20.47 20.05
CA ASN A 1 -51.41 -19.95 19.20
C ASN A 1 -50.17 -19.73 20.05
N ILE A 2 -49.26 -20.72 20.07
CA ILE A 2 -47.95 -20.59 20.70
C ILE A 2 -47.04 -20.01 19.63
N THR A 3 -46.87 -18.70 19.68
CA THR A 3 -45.85 -18.01 18.88
C THR A 3 -44.51 -18.25 19.58
N THR A 4 -43.78 -19.27 19.17
CA THR A 4 -42.38 -19.46 19.57
C THR A 4 -41.61 -18.27 19.10
N LYS A 5 -41.23 -17.34 20.00
CA LYS A 5 -40.19 -16.36 19.78
C LYS A 5 -38.93 -17.16 19.49
N LYS A 6 -38.51 -17.23 18.20
CA LYS A 6 -37.15 -17.60 17.86
C LYS A 6 -36.24 -16.59 18.56
N GLU A 7 -35.50 -17.03 19.56
CA GLU A 7 -34.43 -16.22 20.14
C GLU A 7 -33.49 -15.84 18.98
N LYS A 8 -33.35 -14.54 18.75
CA LYS A 8 -32.36 -14.03 17.79
C LYS A 8 -31.01 -14.48 18.32
N ILE A 9 -30.38 -15.38 17.62
CA ILE A 9 -28.97 -15.78 17.91
C ILE A 9 -28.16 -14.51 17.86
N LYS A 10 -27.61 -14.11 19.01
CA LYS A 10 -26.77 -12.91 19.09
C LYS A 10 -25.45 -13.24 18.42
N MET A 11 -25.18 -12.64 17.28
CA MET A 11 -23.93 -12.77 16.53
C MET A 11 -22.79 -12.17 17.35
N SER A 12 -22.25 -13.00 18.25
CA SER A 12 -21.16 -12.62 19.17
C SER A 12 -19.82 -13.09 18.63
N THR A 13 -18.75 -12.58 19.21
CA THR A 13 -17.40 -13.04 18.93
C THR A 13 -17.27 -14.56 19.10
N ASP A 14 -17.88 -15.14 20.14
CA ASP A 14 -17.81 -16.59 20.38
C ASP A 14 -18.60 -17.40 19.35
N TYR A 15 -19.73 -16.88 18.87
CA TYR A 15 -20.45 -17.46 17.74
C TYR A 15 -19.52 -17.61 16.52
N TYR A 16 -18.80 -16.56 16.15
CA TYR A 16 -17.91 -16.59 14.99
C TYR A 16 -16.66 -17.45 15.20
N LYS A 17 -16.15 -17.57 16.43
CA LYS A 17 -15.11 -18.53 16.76
C LYS A 17 -15.52 -19.98 16.50
N ASP A 18 -16.77 -20.31 16.81
CA ASP A 18 -17.30 -21.65 16.60
C ASP A 18 -17.62 -21.91 15.12
N GLU A 19 -18.12 -20.91 14.40
CA GLU A 19 -18.44 -21.04 12.99
C GLU A 19 -17.17 -21.19 12.12
N ILE A 20 -16.11 -20.44 12.38
CA ILE A 20 -14.88 -20.54 11.58
C ILE A 20 -14.21 -21.91 11.70
N LYS A 21 -14.25 -22.54 12.88
CA LYS A 21 -13.73 -23.90 13.11
C LYS A 21 -14.39 -24.98 12.25
N LYS A 22 -15.61 -24.73 11.74
CA LYS A 22 -16.29 -25.63 10.83
C LYS A 22 -15.84 -25.48 9.38
N LEU A 23 -15.16 -24.37 9.06
CA LEU A 23 -14.79 -23.97 7.69
C LEU A 23 -13.31 -24.17 7.39
N THR A 24 -12.46 -24.11 8.40
CA THR A 24 -11.01 -24.28 8.26
C THR A 24 -10.42 -24.99 9.46
N ASP A 25 -9.29 -25.69 9.26
CA ASP A 25 -8.47 -26.32 10.31
C ASP A 25 -7.43 -25.36 10.92
N LYS A 26 -7.45 -24.08 10.48
CA LYS A 26 -6.52 -23.06 10.93
C LYS A 26 -7.00 -22.37 12.20
N ASP A 27 -6.06 -21.90 13.00
CA ASP A 27 -6.32 -21.13 14.19
C ASP A 27 -6.63 -19.66 13.84
N ILE A 28 -7.38 -18.98 14.70
CA ILE A 28 -7.68 -17.55 14.54
C ILE A 28 -6.45 -16.74 14.89
N TYR A 29 -5.84 -16.10 13.90
CA TYR A 29 -4.75 -15.15 14.10
C TYR A 29 -5.27 -13.77 14.52
N LYS A 30 -6.28 -13.26 13.79
CA LYS A 30 -6.95 -12.00 14.10
C LYS A 30 -8.41 -12.06 13.69
N MET A 31 -9.27 -11.49 14.51
CA MET A 31 -10.70 -11.38 14.20
C MET A 31 -11.21 -10.01 14.60
N ILE A 32 -12.00 -9.40 13.72
CA ILE A 32 -12.68 -8.13 13.95
C ILE A 32 -14.17 -8.37 13.74
N VAL A 33 -14.98 -8.03 14.76
CA VAL A 33 -16.43 -8.27 14.76
C VAL A 33 -17.14 -6.94 14.99
N GLU A 34 -17.82 -6.45 13.97
CA GLU A 34 -18.56 -5.19 13.99
C GLU A 34 -19.83 -5.31 13.14
N ASP A 35 -20.75 -4.37 13.30
CA ASP A 35 -21.90 -4.16 12.41
C ASP A 35 -21.43 -3.24 11.26
N TYR A 36 -20.98 -3.84 10.17
CA TYR A 36 -20.33 -3.11 9.08
C TYR A 36 -21.30 -2.42 8.12
N ASP A 37 -22.51 -2.93 7.98
CA ASP A 37 -23.53 -2.37 7.07
C ASP A 37 -24.67 -1.67 7.80
N ASN A 38 -24.57 -1.55 9.13
CA ASN A 38 -25.52 -0.91 10.03
C ASN A 38 -26.93 -1.54 9.99
N ASP A 39 -27.02 -2.85 9.78
CA ASP A 39 -28.29 -3.57 9.77
C ASP A 39 -28.70 -4.06 11.19
N GLY A 40 -27.84 -3.86 12.18
CA GLY A 40 -28.02 -4.23 13.59
C GLY A 40 -27.58 -5.66 13.88
N GLU A 41 -27.07 -6.41 12.92
CA GLU A 41 -26.39 -7.69 13.09
C GLU A 41 -24.88 -7.46 12.93
N LYS A 42 -24.06 -8.21 13.67
CA LYS A 42 -22.61 -8.09 13.53
C LYS A 42 -22.10 -9.12 12.54
N GLU A 43 -21.05 -8.77 11.83
CA GLU A 43 -20.26 -9.67 10.98
C GLU A 43 -18.84 -9.78 11.48
N ALA A 44 -18.10 -10.75 10.95
CA ALA A 44 -16.71 -10.99 11.28
C ALA A 44 -15.81 -11.04 10.05
N PHE A 45 -14.68 -10.34 10.11
CA PHE A 45 -13.52 -10.62 9.27
C PHE A 45 -12.49 -11.37 10.09
N ILE A 46 -12.04 -12.51 9.58
CA ILE A 46 -11.16 -13.44 10.29
C ILE A 46 -9.95 -13.76 9.44
N LEU A 47 -8.79 -13.47 9.98
CA LEU A 47 -7.52 -13.94 9.46
C LEU A 47 -7.16 -15.22 10.24
N ALA A 48 -7.18 -16.34 9.56
CA ALA A 48 -6.83 -17.65 10.12
C ALA A 48 -5.43 -18.07 9.69
N ASN A 49 -4.69 -18.71 10.58
CA ASN A 49 -3.30 -19.12 10.38
C ASN A 49 -3.09 -20.56 10.81
N LYS A 50 -2.22 -21.27 10.09
CA LYS A 50 -1.63 -22.54 10.51
C LYS A 50 -0.12 -22.39 10.53
N GLU A 51 0.45 -22.49 11.70
CA GLU A 51 1.90 -22.52 11.86
C GLU A 51 2.46 -23.84 11.37
N GLU A 52 3.44 -23.79 10.46
CA GLU A 52 4.27 -24.90 10.03
C GLU A 52 5.74 -24.51 10.28
N GLU A 53 6.65 -25.48 10.35
CA GLU A 53 8.04 -25.31 10.85
C GLU A 53 8.82 -24.13 10.25
N LYS A 54 8.48 -23.68 9.03
CA LYS A 54 9.19 -22.58 8.34
C LYS A 54 8.27 -21.59 7.67
N GLU A 55 7.00 -21.86 7.63
CA GLU A 55 6.03 -21.10 6.85
C GLU A 55 4.71 -21.03 7.60
N ASN A 56 4.09 -19.88 7.57
CA ASN A 56 2.75 -19.68 8.08
C ASN A 56 1.76 -19.62 6.92
N LYS A 57 0.71 -20.40 6.99
CA LYS A 57 -0.33 -20.44 5.95
C LYS A 57 -1.56 -19.68 6.41
N PHE A 58 -1.85 -18.60 5.76
CA PHE A 58 -2.95 -17.70 6.10
C PHE A 58 -4.13 -17.83 5.14
N GLU A 59 -5.31 -17.56 5.65
CA GLU A 59 -6.56 -17.41 4.90
C GLU A 59 -7.36 -16.26 5.48
N LEU A 60 -7.96 -15.45 4.59
CA LEU A 60 -8.89 -14.40 5.00
C LEU A 60 -10.32 -14.85 4.76
N TRP A 61 -11.15 -14.73 5.79
CA TRP A 61 -12.55 -15.13 5.80
C TRP A 61 -13.46 -13.97 6.20
N PHE A 62 -14.66 -13.97 5.64
CA PHE A 62 -15.79 -13.16 6.09
C PHE A 62 -16.93 -14.09 6.51
N LEU A 63 -17.53 -13.78 7.66
CA LEU A 63 -18.68 -14.49 8.17
C LEU A 63 -19.78 -13.52 8.59
N SER A 64 -21.02 -13.82 8.20
CA SER A 64 -22.23 -13.19 8.72
C SER A 64 -23.16 -14.26 9.25
N GLY A 65 -24.25 -13.86 9.89
CA GLY A 65 -25.31 -14.82 10.31
C GLY A 65 -25.97 -15.57 9.16
N LYS A 66 -25.73 -15.15 7.90
CA LYS A 66 -26.39 -15.68 6.71
C LYS A 66 -25.43 -16.22 5.67
N ASN A 67 -24.15 -15.86 5.77
CA ASN A 67 -23.18 -16.16 4.71
C ASN A 67 -21.77 -16.34 5.27
N SER A 68 -20.99 -17.18 4.62
CA SER A 68 -19.55 -17.32 4.83
C SER A 68 -18.83 -17.24 3.49
N GLN A 69 -17.72 -16.51 3.43
CA GLN A 69 -16.92 -16.33 2.23
C GLN A 69 -15.43 -16.48 2.57
N LYS A 70 -14.73 -17.33 1.84
CA LYS A 70 -13.28 -17.30 1.80
C LYS A 70 -12.87 -16.19 0.84
N LEU A 71 -12.21 -15.15 1.35
CA LEU A 71 -11.89 -13.94 0.61
C LEU A 71 -10.54 -14.03 -0.11
N SER A 72 -9.61 -14.83 0.42
CA SER A 72 -8.32 -15.10 -0.21
C SER A 72 -8.09 -16.59 -0.35
N ASP A 73 -7.37 -17.00 -1.38
CA ASP A 73 -6.71 -18.31 -1.40
C ASP A 73 -5.69 -18.37 -0.25
N GLU A 74 -5.24 -19.59 0.06
CA GLU A 74 -4.16 -19.78 1.02
C GLU A 74 -2.91 -19.07 0.53
N PHE A 75 -2.33 -18.22 1.37
CA PHE A 75 -1.07 -17.57 1.08
C PHE A 75 -0.04 -17.87 2.16
N VAL A 76 1.21 -17.97 1.73
CA VAL A 76 2.33 -18.32 2.58
C VAL A 76 3.02 -17.05 3.06
N ALA A 77 3.25 -16.95 4.37
CA ALA A 77 4.01 -15.90 4.99
C ALA A 77 5.26 -16.45 5.64
N THR A 78 6.38 -15.82 5.40
CA THR A 78 7.67 -16.09 6.05
C THR A 78 7.91 -15.16 7.22
N GLU A 79 8.97 -15.33 7.98
CA GLU A 79 9.34 -14.45 9.10
C GLU A 79 9.45 -12.96 8.70
N ASP A 80 9.78 -12.68 7.42
CA ASP A 80 9.89 -11.32 6.87
C ASP A 80 8.54 -10.74 6.38
N THR A 81 7.42 -11.45 6.56
CA THR A 81 6.11 -11.02 6.07
C THR A 81 5.29 -10.41 7.18
N THR A 82 4.87 -9.17 6.99
CA THR A 82 3.90 -8.49 7.85
C THR A 82 2.50 -8.63 7.26
N ILE A 83 1.55 -9.06 8.08
CA ILE A 83 0.16 -9.20 7.70
C ILE A 83 -0.69 -8.41 8.68
N GLU A 84 -1.52 -7.55 8.15
CA GLU A 84 -2.36 -6.67 8.95
C GLU A 84 -3.81 -6.72 8.49
N LEU A 85 -4.70 -6.72 9.46
CA LEU A 85 -6.13 -6.59 9.27
C LEU A 85 -6.62 -5.54 10.25
N PHE A 86 -7.25 -4.47 9.75
CA PHE A 86 -7.80 -3.40 10.59
C PHE A 86 -9.03 -2.74 9.96
N ILE A 87 -9.79 -2.07 10.80
CA ILE A 87 -11.01 -1.35 10.41
C ILE A 87 -10.73 0.14 10.25
N LYS A 88 -11.33 0.78 9.24
CA LYS A 88 -11.36 2.24 9.08
C LYS A 88 -12.79 2.73 8.90
N ASN A 89 -13.16 3.78 9.65
CA ASN A 89 -14.49 4.42 9.61
C ASN A 89 -15.66 3.44 9.84
N LYS A 90 -15.45 2.39 10.63
CA LYS A 90 -16.41 1.32 10.95
C LYS A 90 -16.93 0.48 9.77
N ASN A 91 -16.85 0.99 8.54
CA ASN A 91 -17.48 0.38 7.37
C ASN A 91 -16.48 -0.29 6.41
N TYR A 92 -15.18 -0.09 6.62
CA TYR A 92 -14.15 -0.61 5.73
C TYR A 92 -13.14 -1.47 6.48
N ILE A 93 -12.88 -2.65 5.94
CA ILE A 93 -11.78 -3.52 6.37
C ILE A 93 -10.63 -3.34 5.40
N ILE A 94 -9.46 -3.06 5.95
CA ILE A 94 -8.20 -2.97 5.22
C ILE A 94 -7.37 -4.19 5.56
N PHE A 95 -6.99 -4.92 4.53
CA PHE A 95 -6.10 -6.07 4.61
C PHE A 95 -4.82 -5.79 3.84
N ASN A 96 -3.71 -5.89 4.53
CA ASN A 96 -2.37 -5.68 3.98
C ASN A 96 -1.52 -6.93 4.10
N VAL A 97 -0.76 -7.20 3.05
CA VAL A 97 0.36 -8.13 3.09
C VAL A 97 1.60 -7.37 2.62
N ALA A 98 2.63 -7.38 3.43
CA ALA A 98 3.90 -6.72 3.12
C ALA A 98 5.06 -7.67 3.42
N GLN A 99 5.88 -7.96 2.42
CA GLN A 99 7.10 -8.73 2.57
C GLN A 99 8.30 -7.78 2.54
N LEU A 100 9.06 -7.73 3.64
CA LEU A 100 10.09 -6.71 3.88
C LEU A 100 11.22 -6.70 2.85
N ARG A 101 11.47 -7.79 2.14
CA ARG A 101 12.58 -7.93 1.20
C ARG A 101 12.17 -8.07 -0.27
N GLN A 102 10.88 -8.15 -0.57
CA GLN A 102 10.38 -8.33 -1.94
C GLN A 102 9.19 -7.40 -2.19
N ASN A 103 9.46 -6.25 -2.79
CA ASN A 103 8.43 -5.25 -3.11
C ASN A 103 7.28 -5.77 -3.98
N ASP A 104 7.48 -6.87 -4.70
CA ASP A 104 6.46 -7.44 -5.59
C ASP A 104 5.39 -8.25 -4.85
N SER A 105 5.64 -8.60 -3.58
CA SER A 105 4.73 -9.38 -2.75
C SER A 105 3.88 -8.54 -1.81
N MET A 106 3.90 -7.21 -1.95
CA MET A 106 3.06 -6.33 -1.15
C MET A 106 1.77 -6.03 -1.87
N TYR A 107 0.66 -6.12 -1.16
CA TYR A 107 -0.63 -5.69 -1.64
C TYR A 107 -1.55 -5.23 -0.52
N THR A 108 -2.49 -4.37 -0.88
CA THR A 108 -3.57 -3.92 -0.01
C THR A 108 -4.90 -4.22 -0.66
N GLU A 109 -5.80 -4.77 0.10
CA GLU A 109 -7.20 -4.96 -0.26
C GLU A 109 -8.10 -4.21 0.73
N ILE A 110 -9.18 -3.60 0.24
CA ILE A 110 -10.20 -2.97 1.07
C ILE A 110 -11.53 -3.61 0.77
N TYR A 111 -12.21 -4.00 1.83
CA TYR A 111 -13.54 -4.61 1.77
C TYR A 111 -14.59 -3.72 2.42
N LYS A 112 -15.79 -3.80 1.88
CA LYS A 112 -17.02 -3.25 2.46
C LYS A 112 -18.05 -4.36 2.55
N VAL A 113 -18.86 -4.35 3.60
CA VAL A 113 -20.00 -5.26 3.69
C VAL A 113 -21.22 -4.64 3.00
N LYS A 114 -21.88 -5.43 2.20
CA LYS A 114 -23.14 -5.09 1.56
C LYS A 114 -24.02 -6.32 1.46
N GLU A 115 -25.26 -6.22 1.96
CA GLU A 115 -26.23 -7.31 1.89
C GLU A 115 -25.68 -8.63 2.48
N ASN A 116 -25.03 -8.56 3.66
CA ASN A 116 -24.39 -9.69 4.33
C ASN A 116 -23.29 -10.39 3.50
N LYS A 117 -22.61 -9.66 2.63
CA LYS A 117 -21.46 -10.14 1.83
C LYS A 117 -20.31 -9.16 1.91
N ALA A 118 -19.10 -9.70 1.99
CA ALA A 118 -17.91 -8.89 1.81
C ALA A 118 -17.70 -8.63 0.31
N VAL A 119 -17.56 -7.36 -0.03
CA VAL A 119 -17.30 -6.90 -1.39
C VAL A 119 -15.94 -6.21 -1.41
N LYS A 120 -15.01 -6.70 -2.23
CA LYS A 120 -13.73 -6.05 -2.43
C LYS A 120 -13.93 -4.79 -3.27
N VAL A 121 -13.66 -3.63 -2.68
CA VAL A 121 -13.85 -2.31 -3.29
C VAL A 121 -12.55 -1.68 -3.77
N PHE A 122 -11.42 -2.21 -3.31
CA PHE A 122 -10.11 -1.75 -3.70
C PHE A 122 -9.10 -2.89 -3.62
N GLU A 123 -8.15 -2.90 -4.56
CA GLU A 123 -7.00 -3.78 -4.57
C GLU A 123 -5.83 -3.07 -5.24
N GLN A 124 -4.68 -3.07 -4.62
CA GLN A 124 -3.46 -2.54 -5.21
C GLN A 124 -2.21 -3.24 -4.71
N ASN A 125 -1.32 -3.59 -5.63
CA ASN A 125 0.01 -4.10 -5.35
C ASN A 125 0.98 -2.95 -5.04
N LYS A 126 2.05 -3.25 -4.32
CA LYS A 126 3.15 -2.33 -3.98
C LYS A 126 2.75 -1.14 -3.10
N ILE A 127 1.66 -1.27 -2.36
CA ILE A 127 1.22 -0.30 -1.36
C ILE A 127 0.91 -1.03 -0.07
N ASN A 128 1.30 -0.42 1.03
CA ASN A 128 0.92 -0.83 2.36
C ASN A 128 0.24 0.35 3.06
N LEU A 129 -1.03 0.15 3.47
CA LEU A 129 -1.78 1.10 4.27
C LEU A 129 -1.67 0.72 5.75
N PHE A 130 -1.55 1.70 6.63
CA PHE A 130 -1.50 1.44 8.06
C PHE A 130 -2.13 2.59 8.85
N LEU A 131 -2.51 2.31 10.09
CA LEU A 131 -3.02 3.29 11.03
C LEU A 131 -1.91 3.71 12.01
N GLU A 132 -1.77 5.01 12.18
CA GLU A 132 -0.94 5.60 13.22
C GLU A 132 -1.76 6.72 13.88
N ASN A 133 -2.03 6.61 15.18
CA ASN A 133 -2.90 7.54 15.92
C ASN A 133 -4.27 7.74 15.25
N GLU A 134 -4.90 6.65 14.80
CA GLU A 134 -6.19 6.63 14.09
C GLU A 134 -6.18 7.30 12.69
N GLU A 135 -5.06 7.87 12.26
CA GLU A 135 -4.88 8.42 10.93
C GLU A 135 -4.34 7.38 9.95
N LEU A 136 -4.76 7.46 8.69
CA LEU A 136 -4.37 6.53 7.65
C LEU A 136 -3.13 7.03 6.92
N TYR A 137 -2.13 6.17 6.85
CA TYR A 137 -0.88 6.40 6.12
C TYR A 137 -0.65 5.32 5.09
N ALA A 138 0.12 5.65 4.07
CA ALA A 138 0.62 4.69 3.09
C ALA A 138 2.14 4.81 2.97
N TYR A 139 2.81 3.67 2.91
CA TYR A 139 4.16 3.60 2.35
C TYR A 139 4.08 3.28 0.87
N ASP A 140 4.76 4.11 0.08
CA ASP A 140 4.97 3.86 -1.33
C ASP A 140 6.36 3.24 -1.51
N TYR A 141 6.38 1.93 -1.71
CA TYR A 141 7.61 1.15 -1.92
C TYR A 141 7.97 1.00 -3.40
N SER A 142 7.52 1.89 -4.24
CA SER A 142 7.60 1.75 -5.68
C SER A 142 9.01 1.81 -6.27
N TYR A 143 10.04 1.77 -5.43
CA TYR A 143 11.40 2.03 -5.87
C TYR A 143 12.38 0.92 -5.51
N SER A 144 12.52 -0.04 -6.42
CA SER A 144 13.68 -0.91 -6.42
C SER A 144 14.68 -0.40 -7.47
N VAL A 145 15.90 -0.22 -7.09
CA VAL A 145 17.01 0.03 -8.02
C VAL A 145 17.93 -1.17 -7.96
N LEU A 146 18.15 -1.78 -9.12
CA LEU A 146 19.22 -2.76 -9.25
C LEU A 146 20.55 -2.03 -9.10
N GLN A 147 21.34 -2.42 -8.10
CA GLN A 147 22.74 -2.02 -8.01
C GLN A 147 23.59 -3.02 -8.81
N PRO A 148 24.08 -2.66 -10.01
CA PRO A 148 24.82 -3.59 -10.86
C PRO A 148 26.08 -4.15 -10.20
N GLU A 149 26.68 -3.37 -9.28
CA GLU A 149 27.89 -3.72 -8.56
C GLU A 149 27.71 -4.89 -7.60
N PHE A 150 26.52 -5.08 -7.08
CA PHE A 150 26.20 -6.13 -6.12
C PHE A 150 25.20 -7.15 -6.65
N ASN A 151 24.68 -6.95 -7.86
CA ASN A 151 23.58 -7.74 -8.44
C ASN A 151 22.37 -7.88 -7.50
N GLU A 152 22.12 -6.87 -6.67
CA GLU A 152 21.07 -6.84 -5.68
C GLU A 152 20.08 -5.72 -5.98
N TRP A 153 18.78 -6.01 -5.75
CA TRP A 153 17.74 -5.01 -5.76
C TRP A 153 17.70 -4.32 -4.41
N MET A 154 18.00 -3.03 -4.39
CA MET A 154 17.82 -2.23 -3.19
C MET A 154 16.55 -1.40 -3.29
N SER A 155 15.73 -1.47 -2.24
CA SER A 155 14.65 -0.51 -2.03
C SER A 155 15.27 0.81 -1.57
N LEU A 156 15.28 1.83 -2.42
CA LEU A 156 15.99 3.07 -2.16
C LEU A 156 15.21 4.11 -1.38
N SER A 157 13.91 4.05 -1.30
CA SER A 157 13.15 4.86 -0.37
C SER A 157 11.73 4.38 -0.15
N GLN A 158 11.33 4.44 1.07
CA GLN A 158 9.95 4.41 1.49
C GLN A 158 9.48 5.85 1.58
N GLN A 159 8.46 6.23 0.83
CA GLN A 159 7.80 7.51 1.04
C GLN A 159 6.53 7.28 1.83
N LYS A 160 6.46 7.92 2.99
CA LYS A 160 5.28 7.94 3.83
C LYS A 160 4.34 9.05 3.35
N TYR A 161 3.08 8.70 3.15
CA TYR A 161 2.02 9.65 2.82
C TYR A 161 0.94 9.60 3.88
N HIS A 162 0.49 10.76 4.33
CA HIS A 162 -0.75 10.87 5.07
C HIS A 162 -1.91 10.81 4.08
N ILE A 163 -2.78 9.83 4.24
CA ILE A 163 -3.95 9.63 3.40
C ILE A 163 -5.16 10.23 4.10
N LYS A 164 -5.57 11.41 3.68
CA LYS A 164 -6.86 11.93 4.10
C LYS A 164 -7.95 11.07 3.46
N TRP A 165 -8.89 10.62 4.26
CA TRP A 165 -9.96 9.72 3.80
C TRP A 165 -10.85 10.34 2.71
N ASN A 166 -10.74 11.64 2.45
CA ASN A 166 -11.35 12.34 1.32
C ASN A 166 -10.55 12.19 0.00
N GLY A 167 -9.61 11.25 -0.07
CA GLY A 167 -8.78 10.96 -1.23
C GLY A 167 -7.62 11.92 -1.48
N LYS A 168 -7.40 12.89 -0.61
CA LYS A 168 -6.21 13.76 -0.69
C LYS A 168 -5.03 13.08 -0.01
N LYS A 169 -3.88 13.09 -0.68
CA LYS A 169 -2.61 12.67 -0.09
C LYS A 169 -1.77 13.89 0.25
N GLU A 170 -1.17 13.84 1.41
CA GLU A 170 -0.11 14.76 1.81
C GLU A 170 1.13 13.93 2.07
N MET A 171 2.24 14.29 1.46
CA MET A 171 3.51 13.62 1.77
C MET A 171 3.93 14.01 3.18
N CYS A 172 4.15 13.00 4.01
CA CYS A 172 4.75 13.23 5.32
C CYS A 172 6.22 13.57 5.12
N GLN A 173 6.69 14.57 5.85
CA GLN A 173 8.13 14.70 6.06
C GLN A 173 8.54 13.55 6.98
N ASP A 174 9.25 12.57 6.44
CA ASP A 174 10.05 11.70 7.28
C ASP A 174 11.12 12.56 7.97
N TYR A 175 11.50 12.17 9.19
CA TYR A 175 12.52 12.89 9.98
C TYR A 175 13.83 13.11 9.21
N ASP A 176 14.06 12.29 8.20
CA ASP A 176 15.30 12.22 7.42
C ASP A 176 15.26 12.95 6.07
N VAL A 177 14.11 13.56 5.71
CA VAL A 177 13.93 14.10 4.36
C VAL A 177 13.34 15.50 4.39
N LYS A 178 14.03 16.46 3.77
CA LYS A 178 13.55 17.84 3.60
C LYS A 178 13.20 18.11 2.15
N THR A 179 12.04 18.67 1.90
CA THR A 179 11.68 19.14 0.55
C THR A 179 12.63 20.24 0.10
N LEU A 180 13.24 20.07 -1.07
CA LEU A 180 14.01 21.10 -1.76
C LEU A 180 13.11 21.77 -2.81
N SER A 181 13.14 23.10 -2.86
CA SER A 181 12.56 23.83 -3.98
C SER A 181 13.40 23.63 -5.25
N GLU A 182 12.76 23.78 -6.40
CA GLU A 182 13.45 23.80 -7.71
C GLU A 182 14.64 24.78 -7.72
N GLU A 183 14.46 25.97 -7.13
CA GLU A 183 15.51 26.98 -7.02
C GLU A 183 16.70 26.49 -6.19
N LYS A 184 16.45 25.86 -5.04
CA LYS A 184 17.53 25.33 -4.20
C LYS A 184 18.26 24.18 -4.87
N PHE A 185 17.52 23.26 -5.50
CA PHE A 185 18.12 22.15 -6.25
C PHE A 185 19.03 22.66 -7.37
N SER A 186 18.55 23.63 -8.15
CA SER A 186 19.31 24.19 -9.30
C SER A 186 20.60 24.93 -8.90
N LYS A 187 20.77 25.31 -7.63
CA LYS A 187 21.98 25.91 -7.08
C LYS A 187 23.07 24.86 -6.72
N ILE A 188 22.70 23.57 -6.70
CA ILE A 188 23.67 22.52 -6.47
C ILE A 188 24.44 22.29 -7.78
N SER A 189 25.77 22.22 -7.70
CA SER A 189 26.61 21.97 -8.89
C SER A 189 26.18 20.69 -9.61
N LYS A 190 26.18 20.68 -10.93
CA LYS A 190 25.73 19.60 -11.83
C LYS A 190 24.23 19.28 -11.78
N ALA A 191 23.39 20.14 -11.23
CA ALA A 191 21.93 19.92 -11.23
C ALA A 191 21.36 19.77 -12.64
N ASP A 192 21.81 20.62 -13.59
CA ASP A 192 21.40 20.54 -15.00
C ASP A 192 21.90 19.26 -15.68
N ASP A 193 23.11 18.80 -15.36
CA ASP A 193 23.64 17.52 -15.88
C ASP A 193 22.74 16.36 -15.43
N VAL A 194 22.37 16.31 -14.14
CA VAL A 194 21.46 15.29 -13.59
C VAL A 194 20.10 15.35 -14.28
N LYS A 195 19.50 16.53 -14.43
CA LYS A 195 18.24 16.70 -15.16
C LYS A 195 18.33 16.22 -16.61
N ASN A 196 19.42 16.53 -17.30
CA ASN A 196 19.63 16.12 -18.68
C ASN A 196 19.79 14.60 -18.80
N LEU A 197 20.48 13.96 -17.86
CA LEU A 197 20.57 12.49 -17.79
C LEU A 197 19.20 11.85 -17.57
N ILE A 198 18.39 12.38 -16.66
CA ILE A 198 17.03 11.93 -16.44
C ILE A 198 16.18 12.08 -17.72
N LYS A 199 16.19 13.27 -18.35
CA LYS A 199 15.48 13.52 -19.61
C LYS A 199 15.88 12.54 -20.71
N LYS A 200 17.18 12.22 -20.82
CA LYS A 200 17.69 11.24 -21.78
C LYS A 200 17.13 9.84 -21.52
N GLN A 201 17.07 9.40 -20.26
CA GLN A 201 16.49 8.12 -19.88
C GLN A 201 14.97 8.08 -20.14
N ILE A 202 14.25 9.15 -19.83
CA ILE A 202 12.81 9.29 -20.12
C ILE A 202 12.59 9.22 -21.63
N LYS A 203 13.37 9.96 -22.43
CA LYS A 203 13.25 9.94 -23.90
C LYS A 203 13.51 8.54 -24.47
N LYS A 204 14.48 7.81 -23.92
CA LYS A 204 14.76 6.42 -24.34
C LYS A 204 13.56 5.50 -24.04
N ARG A 205 12.90 5.70 -22.91
CA ARG A 205 11.83 4.81 -22.41
C ARG A 205 10.47 5.14 -23.02
N TYR A 206 10.11 6.41 -23.10
CA TYR A 206 8.78 6.87 -23.53
C TYR A 206 8.76 7.55 -24.90
N GLY A 207 9.90 8.05 -25.36
CA GLY A 207 10.03 8.69 -26.67
C GLY A 207 9.07 9.87 -26.85
N LYS A 208 8.39 9.90 -28.00
CA LYS A 208 7.39 10.95 -28.33
C LYS A 208 6.06 10.82 -27.59
N LYS A 209 5.90 9.83 -26.73
CA LYS A 209 4.67 9.65 -25.93
C LYS A 209 4.61 10.58 -24.72
N THR A 210 5.75 11.12 -24.28
CA THR A 210 5.81 12.04 -23.13
C THR A 210 5.17 13.38 -23.46
N THR A 211 4.26 13.84 -22.58
CA THR A 211 3.63 15.16 -22.68
C THR A 211 4.04 16.10 -21.56
N ASN A 212 4.33 15.56 -20.36
CA ASN A 212 4.77 16.33 -19.21
C ASN A 212 5.76 15.54 -18.33
N ILE A 213 6.65 16.27 -17.66
CA ILE A 213 7.58 15.74 -16.67
C ILE A 213 7.57 16.67 -15.47
N GLU A 214 7.20 16.13 -14.32
CA GLU A 214 7.21 16.84 -13.05
C GLU A 214 8.33 16.30 -12.17
N TYR A 215 8.99 17.18 -11.44
CA TYR A 215 10.06 16.83 -10.51
C TYR A 215 9.70 17.27 -9.11
N LYS A 216 10.07 16.44 -8.11
CA LYS A 216 10.09 16.80 -6.70
C LYS A 216 11.42 16.38 -6.11
N TYR A 217 12.04 17.27 -5.36
CA TYR A 217 13.39 17.09 -4.82
C TYR A 217 13.34 17.02 -3.31
N PHE A 218 14.15 16.14 -2.72
CA PHE A 218 14.22 15.92 -1.30
C PHE A 218 15.68 15.77 -0.86
N GLU A 219 16.08 16.49 0.17
CA GLU A 219 17.39 16.38 0.79
C GLU A 219 17.28 15.43 2.00
N ARG A 220 18.14 14.43 2.07
CA ARG A 220 18.30 13.54 3.21
C ARG A 220 19.27 14.12 4.24
N GLU A 221 19.31 13.54 5.46
CA GLU A 221 20.25 13.92 6.50
C GLU A 221 21.72 13.80 6.06
N ASP A 222 22.05 12.77 5.30
CA ASP A 222 23.37 12.54 4.72
C ASP A 222 23.72 13.48 3.54
N LYS A 223 22.84 14.48 3.29
CA LYS A 223 22.94 15.42 2.17
C LYS A 223 22.75 14.81 0.78
N SER A 224 22.46 13.53 0.65
CA SER A 224 22.03 13.00 -0.64
C SER A 224 20.70 13.64 -1.07
N VAL A 225 20.43 13.62 -2.37
CA VAL A 225 19.19 14.16 -2.93
C VAL A 225 18.41 13.07 -3.65
N ASP A 226 17.17 12.95 -3.24
CA ASP A 226 16.18 12.10 -3.89
C ASP A 226 15.34 12.92 -4.86
N ILE A 227 15.12 12.41 -6.05
CA ILE A 227 14.33 13.06 -7.10
C ILE A 227 13.18 12.15 -7.50
N ASN A 228 11.96 12.58 -7.20
CA ASN A 228 10.76 11.94 -7.72
C ASN A 228 10.38 12.56 -9.06
N ILE A 229 10.09 11.70 -10.03
CA ILE A 229 9.81 12.09 -11.40
C ILE A 229 8.47 11.49 -11.78
N ILE A 230 7.53 12.34 -12.20
CA ILE A 230 6.25 11.89 -12.73
C ILE A 230 6.25 12.20 -14.23
N VAL A 231 6.19 11.15 -15.04
CA VAL A 231 6.10 11.25 -16.49
C VAL A 231 4.66 11.03 -16.91
N THR A 232 4.07 12.03 -17.55
CA THR A 232 2.72 11.92 -18.16
C THR A 232 2.86 11.63 -19.65
N THR A 233 2.11 10.64 -20.12
CA THR A 233 2.08 10.24 -21.53
C THR A 233 0.82 10.71 -22.22
N LYS A 234 0.79 10.67 -23.56
CA LYS A 234 -0.31 11.19 -24.40
C LYS A 234 -1.68 10.58 -24.13
N ASP A 235 -1.69 9.35 -23.64
CA ASP A 235 -2.91 8.65 -23.22
C ASP A 235 -3.37 9.02 -21.80
N GLY A 236 -2.73 10.02 -21.18
CA GLY A 236 -3.01 10.47 -19.83
C GLY A 236 -2.43 9.58 -18.73
N SER A 237 -1.73 8.50 -19.08
CA SER A 237 -1.08 7.63 -18.08
C SER A 237 0.06 8.38 -17.41
N LYS A 238 0.18 8.18 -16.08
CA LYS A 238 1.27 8.73 -15.27
C LYS A 238 2.17 7.62 -14.79
N TYR A 239 3.46 7.81 -14.95
CA TYR A 239 4.51 6.88 -14.52
C TYR A 239 5.43 7.57 -13.54
N LYS A 240 5.62 6.95 -12.40
CA LYS A 240 6.42 7.47 -11.32
C LYS A 240 7.79 6.82 -11.34
N HIS A 241 8.82 7.63 -11.33
CA HIS A 241 10.21 7.21 -11.29
C HIS A 241 10.92 7.88 -10.13
N TYR A 242 12.05 7.31 -9.79
CA TYR A 242 12.90 7.76 -8.71
C TYR A 242 14.37 7.74 -9.12
N VAL A 243 15.09 8.73 -8.64
CA VAL A 243 16.55 8.83 -8.72
C VAL A 243 17.06 9.25 -7.36
N SER A 244 18.09 8.59 -6.87
CA SER A 244 18.89 9.06 -5.74
C SER A 244 20.27 9.43 -6.19
N THR A 245 20.82 10.53 -5.69
CA THR A 245 22.16 10.98 -6.02
C THR A 245 22.85 11.54 -4.79
N SER A 246 24.14 11.21 -4.65
CA SER A 246 24.98 11.76 -3.58
C SER A 246 25.29 13.23 -3.85
N VAL A 247 25.53 13.99 -2.76
CA VAL A 247 26.05 15.36 -2.85
C VAL A 247 27.37 15.43 -2.09
N ILE A 248 28.44 15.69 -2.81
CA ILE A 248 29.79 15.82 -2.26
C ILE A 248 30.31 17.21 -2.61
N ASN A 249 30.73 18.00 -1.61
CA ASN A 249 31.20 19.37 -1.81
C ASN A 249 30.25 20.21 -2.67
N ASN A 250 28.97 20.18 -2.34
CA ASN A 250 27.88 20.84 -3.08
C ASN A 250 27.84 20.49 -4.58
N THR A 251 28.21 19.25 -4.93
CA THR A 251 28.18 18.73 -6.30
C THR A 251 27.41 17.43 -6.33
N LEU A 252 26.41 17.33 -7.21
CA LEU A 252 25.63 16.12 -7.43
C LEU A 252 26.45 15.05 -8.16
N GLY A 253 26.31 13.82 -7.72
CA GLY A 253 26.79 12.66 -8.48
C GLY A 253 26.01 12.52 -9.80
N THR A 254 26.72 12.24 -10.88
CA THR A 254 26.11 12.07 -12.21
C THR A 254 25.99 10.61 -12.64
N ASN A 255 26.45 9.68 -11.81
CA ASN A 255 26.23 8.25 -12.04
C ASN A 255 24.86 7.87 -11.47
N ILE A 256 23.80 8.21 -12.20
CA ILE A 256 22.41 8.03 -11.78
C ILE A 256 21.71 6.97 -12.63
N ILE A 257 20.90 6.17 -11.96
CA ILE A 257 20.00 5.21 -12.59
C ILE A 257 18.57 5.57 -12.20
N MET A 258 17.75 5.81 -13.21
CA MET A 258 16.32 6.04 -12.99
C MET A 258 15.61 4.70 -12.80
N SER A 259 14.83 4.58 -11.73
CA SER A 259 14.04 3.38 -11.43
C SER A 259 13.12 2.99 -12.60
N GLU A 260 12.67 1.75 -12.64
CA GLU A 260 11.59 1.36 -13.54
C GLU A 260 10.30 2.12 -13.17
N GLY A 261 9.60 2.64 -14.21
CA GLY A 261 8.40 3.42 -13.97
C GLY A 261 7.23 2.56 -13.53
N ASN A 262 6.67 2.85 -12.38
CA ASN A 262 5.39 2.30 -11.99
C ASN A 262 4.28 3.18 -12.55
N LYS A 263 3.31 2.55 -13.23
CA LYS A 263 2.09 3.26 -13.61
C LYS A 263 1.42 3.71 -12.33
N GLU A 264 1.27 5.03 -12.17
CA GLU A 264 0.53 5.60 -11.05
C GLU A 264 -0.92 5.15 -11.19
N LYS A 265 -1.24 3.98 -10.64
CA LYS A 265 -2.62 3.56 -10.49
C LYS A 265 -3.25 4.45 -9.42
N TYR A 266 -4.43 4.86 -9.70
CA TYR A 266 -5.28 5.81 -9.01
C TYR A 266 -5.72 5.37 -7.59
N LEU A 267 -4.80 4.98 -6.70
CA LEU A 267 -5.12 4.72 -5.30
C LEU A 267 -6.01 5.82 -4.73
N PHE A 268 -5.65 7.07 -5.03
CA PHE A 268 -6.31 8.24 -4.46
C PHE A 268 -7.64 8.55 -5.14
N LYS A 269 -7.81 8.22 -6.40
CA LYS A 269 -9.10 8.33 -7.08
C LYS A 269 -10.06 7.27 -6.56
N SER A 270 -9.59 6.03 -6.42
CA SER A 270 -10.39 4.92 -5.89
C SER A 270 -10.78 5.13 -4.43
N LEU A 271 -9.88 5.68 -3.60
CA LEU A 271 -10.21 6.05 -2.22
C LEU A 271 -11.23 7.20 -2.16
N ASN A 272 -11.17 8.19 -3.08
CA ASN A 272 -12.19 9.22 -3.20
C ASN A 272 -13.57 8.64 -3.55
N GLU A 273 -13.62 7.67 -4.45
CA GLU A 273 -14.86 6.99 -4.83
C GLU A 273 -15.46 6.18 -3.67
N LEU A 274 -14.63 5.72 -2.72
CA LEU A 274 -15.09 5.02 -1.52
C LEU A 274 -15.64 5.97 -0.45
N THR A 275 -15.29 7.25 -0.48
CA THR A 275 -15.63 8.23 0.56
C THR A 275 -16.79 9.15 0.19
N ASN A 276 -17.23 9.12 -1.05
CA ASN A 276 -18.43 9.78 -1.57
C ASN A 276 -19.58 8.79 -1.70
#